data_314c0c5311a80b92e8623094305b1013
#
_entry.id   314c0c5311a80b92e8623094305b1013
#
_cell.length_a   1.000
_cell.length_b   1.000
_cell.length_c   1.000
_cell.angle_alpha   90.00
_cell.angle_beta   90.00
_cell.angle_gamma   90.00
#
_symmetry.space_group_name_H-M   'P 1'
#
loop_
_entity.id
_entity.type
_entity.pdbx_description
1 polymer ?
#
loop_
_entity_poly.entity_id
_entity_poly.type
_entity_poly.pdbx_seq_one_letter_code
_entity_poly.pdbx_strand_id
1 'polypeptide(L)'
;MKFDSLVGRINLIQDTLQAHAANSVNLSLTARNWLVGYYIVEFEQNGEDRAKYGDKLINKLAEKINRKGFEPRRLRDFRQFYLVYRSEEPHV
;
A
#
# COMPACT_ATOMS: atom_id res chain seq x y z
N MET A 1 -12.62 1.17 -5.89
CA MET A 1 -12.06 1.72 -4.64
C MET A 1 -11.77 3.19 -4.84
N LYS A 2 -12.25 4.02 -3.94
CA LYS A 2 -11.97 5.46 -3.96
C LYS A 2 -10.65 5.74 -3.23
N PHE A 3 -10.11 6.94 -3.44
CA PHE A 3 -8.85 7.35 -2.83
C PHE A 3 -8.90 7.24 -1.29
N ASP A 4 -9.99 7.69 -0.67
CA ASP A 4 -10.14 7.60 0.79
C ASP A 4 -10.12 6.14 1.26
N SER A 5 -10.68 5.23 0.47
CA SER A 5 -10.63 3.79 0.77
C SER A 5 -9.19 3.25 0.66
N LEU A 6 -8.42 3.73 -0.32
CA LEU A 6 -7.01 3.37 -0.45
C LEU A 6 -6.23 3.81 0.79
N VAL A 7 -6.42 5.05 1.23
CA VAL A 7 -5.79 5.57 2.45
C VAL A 7 -6.17 4.71 3.64
N GLY A 8 -7.45 4.39 3.78
CA GLY A 8 -7.96 3.56 4.89
C GLY A 8 -7.36 2.17 4.90
N ARG A 9 -7.22 1.54 3.74
CA ARG A 9 -6.62 0.20 3.65
C ARG A 9 -5.15 0.21 4.04
N ILE A 10 -4.40 1.21 3.60
CA ILE A 10 -2.98 1.31 3.96
C ILE A 10 -2.82 1.55 5.46
N ASN A 11 -3.63 2.43 6.03
CA ASN A 11 -3.62 2.66 7.48
C ASN A 11 -3.99 1.40 8.25
N LEU A 12 -4.98 0.65 7.79
CA LEU A 12 -5.37 -0.61 8.43
C LEU A 12 -4.24 -1.64 8.39
N ILE A 13 -3.53 -1.75 7.27
CA ILE A 13 -2.39 -2.66 7.15
C ILE A 13 -1.32 -2.29 8.17
N GLN A 14 -0.98 -1.01 8.28
CA GLN A 14 0.02 -0.55 9.24
C GLN A 14 -0.44 -0.75 10.68
N ASP A 15 -1.68 -0.46 10.99
CA ASP A 15 -2.24 -0.65 12.33
C ASP A 15 -2.25 -2.14 12.71
N THR A 16 -2.55 -3.01 11.76
CA THR A 16 -2.51 -4.46 11.95
C THR A 16 -1.09 -4.93 12.25
N LEU A 17 -0.10 -4.43 11.51
CA LEU A 17 1.30 -4.74 11.77
C LEU A 17 1.69 -4.36 13.21
N GLN A 18 1.34 -3.16 13.64
CA GLN A 18 1.66 -2.67 14.98
C GLN A 18 0.95 -3.48 16.06
N ALA A 19 -0.32 -3.80 15.86
CA ALA A 19 -1.08 -4.60 16.82
C ALA A 19 -0.48 -6.00 16.96
N HIS A 20 -0.05 -6.62 15.86
CA HIS A 20 0.49 -7.97 15.85
C HIS A 20 1.93 -8.04 16.35
N ALA A 21 2.62 -6.92 16.48
CA ALA A 21 3.92 -6.88 17.13
C ALA A 21 3.84 -7.31 18.59
N ALA A 22 2.68 -7.16 19.22
CA ALA A 22 2.42 -7.56 20.60
C ALA A 22 1.80 -8.96 20.71
N ASN A 23 1.46 -9.59 19.59
CA ASN A 23 0.80 -10.90 19.53
C ASN A 23 1.61 -11.85 18.64
N SER A 24 1.32 -13.15 18.76
CA SER A 24 2.04 -14.17 18.01
C SER A 24 1.68 -14.25 16.53
N VAL A 25 0.73 -13.48 16.05
CA VAL A 25 0.36 -13.44 14.63
C VAL A 25 1.24 -12.41 13.95
N ASN A 26 2.03 -12.86 12.97
CA ASN A 26 3.01 -12.02 12.31
C ASN A 26 2.55 -11.56 10.93
N LEU A 27 2.30 -10.26 10.81
CA LEU A 27 2.38 -9.62 9.51
C LEU A 27 3.80 -9.07 9.40
N SER A 28 4.64 -9.69 8.57
CA SER A 28 6.02 -9.24 8.40
C SER A 28 6.07 -7.91 7.66
N LEU A 29 7.19 -7.17 7.82
CA LEU A 29 7.40 -5.95 7.05
C LEU A 29 7.37 -6.21 5.55
N THR A 30 7.89 -7.35 5.11
CA THR A 30 7.88 -7.73 3.70
C THR A 30 6.44 -7.89 3.18
N ALA A 31 5.61 -8.59 3.94
CA ALA A 31 4.20 -8.77 3.57
C ALA A 31 3.46 -7.43 3.59
N ARG A 32 3.72 -6.58 4.59
CA ARG A 32 3.14 -5.24 4.64
C ARG A 32 3.48 -4.44 3.39
N ASN A 33 4.75 -4.42 3.01
CA ASN A 33 5.22 -3.65 1.86
C ASN A 33 4.57 -4.13 0.57
N TRP A 34 4.46 -5.46 0.41
CA TRP A 34 3.81 -6.06 -0.75
C TRP A 34 2.33 -5.69 -0.81
N LEU A 35 1.63 -5.76 0.31
CA LEU A 35 0.20 -5.43 0.38
C LEU A 35 -0.05 -3.94 0.07
N VAL A 36 0.77 -3.06 0.61
CA VAL A 36 0.64 -1.63 0.31
C VAL A 36 0.85 -1.40 -1.19
N GLY A 37 1.87 -2.01 -1.76
CA GLY A 37 2.12 -1.93 -3.20
C GLY A 37 0.97 -2.47 -4.02
N TYR A 38 0.41 -3.60 -3.61
CA TYR A 38 -0.77 -4.19 -4.26
C TYR A 38 -1.94 -3.21 -4.32
N TYR A 39 -2.27 -2.58 -3.19
CA TYR A 39 -3.41 -1.66 -3.16
C TYR A 39 -3.16 -0.39 -3.95
N ILE A 40 -1.91 0.10 -3.99
CA ILE A 40 -1.57 1.25 -4.84
C ILE A 40 -1.80 0.90 -6.31
N VAL A 41 -1.29 -0.23 -6.77
CA VAL A 41 -1.46 -0.66 -8.17
C VAL A 41 -2.93 -0.93 -8.47
N GLU A 42 -3.64 -1.56 -7.55
CA GLU A 42 -5.08 -1.80 -7.72
C GLU A 42 -5.84 -0.49 -7.91
N PHE A 43 -5.52 0.53 -7.12
CA PHE A 43 -6.13 1.85 -7.28
C PHE A 43 -5.77 2.47 -8.63
N GLU A 44 -4.52 2.38 -9.05
CA GLU A 44 -4.08 2.94 -10.32
C GLU A 44 -4.84 2.34 -11.51
N GLN A 45 -5.18 1.07 -11.42
CA GLN A 45 -5.85 0.36 -12.50
C GLN A 45 -7.37 0.43 -12.42
N ASN A 46 -7.93 0.36 -11.23
CA ASN A 46 -9.37 0.18 -11.03
C ASN A 46 -10.03 1.19 -10.10
N GLY A 47 -9.27 2.12 -9.53
CA GLY A 47 -9.83 3.13 -8.65
C GLY A 47 -10.84 4.02 -9.36
N GLU A 48 -11.97 4.28 -8.73
CA GLU A 48 -13.06 5.06 -9.31
C GLU A 48 -12.65 6.50 -9.63
N ASP A 49 -11.82 7.08 -8.77
CA ASP A 49 -11.34 8.46 -8.89
C ASP A 49 -9.85 8.55 -9.25
N ARG A 50 -9.31 7.49 -9.85
CA ARG A 50 -7.87 7.42 -10.19
C ARG A 50 -7.40 8.54 -11.11
N ALA A 51 -8.24 8.95 -12.06
CA ALA A 51 -7.88 9.98 -13.03
C ALA A 51 -7.64 11.33 -12.38
N LYS A 52 -8.31 11.59 -11.25
CA LYS A 52 -8.17 12.83 -10.50
C LYS A 52 -6.76 12.99 -9.93
N TYR A 53 -6.10 11.89 -9.62
CA TYR A 53 -4.79 11.90 -8.99
C TYR A 53 -3.64 11.74 -9.99
N GLY A 54 -3.80 10.86 -10.97
CA GLY A 54 -2.80 10.67 -12.03
C GLY A 54 -1.37 10.53 -11.46
N ASP A 55 -0.45 11.31 -12.00
CA ASP A 55 0.96 11.31 -11.58
C ASP A 55 1.17 11.82 -10.15
N LYS A 56 0.18 12.47 -9.57
CA LYS A 56 0.27 13.02 -8.22
C LYS A 56 -0.17 12.03 -7.15
N LEU A 57 -0.58 10.83 -7.54
CA LEU A 57 -1.14 9.85 -6.60
C LEU A 57 -0.20 9.59 -5.43
N ILE A 58 1.06 9.28 -5.69
CA ILE A 58 2.01 8.92 -4.64
C ILE A 58 2.23 10.07 -3.66
N ASN A 59 2.41 11.29 -4.17
CA ASN A 59 2.61 12.44 -3.29
C ASN A 59 1.37 12.75 -2.47
N LYS A 60 0.19 12.68 -3.06
CA LYS A 60 -1.08 12.91 -2.35
C LYS A 60 -1.33 11.82 -1.31
N LEU A 61 -1.00 10.59 -1.65
CA LEU A 61 -1.16 9.45 -0.75
C LEU A 61 -0.24 9.60 0.48
N ALA A 62 1.03 9.94 0.26
CA ALA A 62 1.99 10.16 1.34
C ALA A 62 1.53 11.29 2.25
N GLU A 63 1.04 12.38 1.67
CA GLU A 63 0.53 13.54 2.41
C GLU A 63 -0.65 13.16 3.30
N LYS A 64 -1.58 12.37 2.75
CA LYS A 64 -2.81 11.99 3.46
C LYS A 64 -2.53 10.96 4.56
N ILE A 65 -1.65 9.99 4.30
CA ILE A 65 -1.26 8.98 5.29
C ILE A 65 -0.46 9.63 6.41
N ASN A 66 0.50 10.47 6.06
CA ASN A 66 1.31 11.27 7.00
C ASN A 66 1.87 10.43 8.16
N ARG A 67 2.51 9.32 7.83
CA ARG A 67 3.14 8.43 8.83
C ARG A 67 4.59 8.16 8.42
N LYS A 68 5.46 8.04 9.42
CA LYS A 68 6.86 7.67 9.18
C LYS A 68 6.94 6.32 8.47
N GLY A 69 7.76 6.25 7.43
CA GLY A 69 7.91 5.04 6.63
C GLY A 69 6.99 5.00 5.41
N PHE A 70 6.13 6.01 5.23
CA PHE A 70 5.20 6.10 4.11
C PHE A 70 5.43 7.37 3.27
N GLU A 71 6.65 7.86 3.24
CA GLU A 71 7.04 8.97 2.39
C GLU A 71 6.95 8.57 0.91
N PRO A 72 6.89 9.52 -0.02
CA PRO A 72 6.71 9.20 -1.44
C PRO A 72 7.71 8.17 -1.97
N ARG A 73 8.97 8.28 -1.56
CA ARG A 73 10.01 7.34 -1.98
C ARG A 73 9.68 5.92 -1.52
N ARG A 74 9.22 5.77 -0.27
CA ARG A 74 8.86 4.46 0.28
C ARG A 74 7.66 3.87 -0.44
N LEU A 75 6.65 4.69 -0.70
CA LEU A 75 5.47 4.22 -1.42
C LEU A 75 5.82 3.77 -2.84
N ARG A 76 6.73 4.46 -3.52
CA ARG A 76 7.22 4.02 -4.83
C ARG A 76 7.96 2.69 -4.73
N ASP A 77 8.76 2.51 -3.69
CA ASP A 77 9.47 1.25 -3.46
C ASP A 77 8.48 0.10 -3.22
N PHE A 78 7.44 0.32 -2.44
CA PHE A 78 6.42 -0.71 -2.18
C PHE A 78 5.67 -1.06 -3.47
N ARG A 79 5.33 -0.05 -4.27
CA ARG A 79 4.69 -0.25 -5.56
C ARG A 79 5.57 -1.09 -6.48
N GLN A 80 6.85 -0.76 -6.57
CA GLN A 80 7.80 -1.49 -7.40
C GLN A 80 8.00 -2.90 -6.89
N PHE A 81 8.09 -3.09 -5.59
CA PHE A 81 8.22 -4.40 -4.98
C PHE A 81 7.06 -5.31 -5.38
N TYR A 82 5.84 -4.82 -5.26
CA TYR A 82 4.67 -5.60 -5.71
C TYR A 82 4.75 -5.92 -7.20
N LEU A 83 5.09 -4.95 -8.04
CA LEU A 83 5.15 -5.15 -9.49
C LEU A 83 6.17 -6.22 -9.89
N VAL A 84 7.29 -6.29 -9.17
CA VAL A 84 8.32 -7.30 -9.42
C VAL A 84 7.88 -8.69 -8.95
N TYR A 85 7.27 -8.78 -7.78
CA TYR A 85 7.00 -10.07 -7.13
C TYR A 85 5.56 -10.57 -7.26
N ARG A 86 4.69 -9.84 -7.94
CA ARG A 86 3.29 -10.29 -8.13
C ARG A 86 3.17 -11.57 -8.96
N SER A 87 4.12 -11.78 -9.87
CA SER A 87 4.14 -12.97 -10.72
C SER A 87 4.59 -14.22 -10.00
N GLU A 88 5.09 -14.09 -8.78
CA GLU A 88 5.55 -15.19 -7.94
C GLU A 88 4.46 -15.68 -6.99
N GLU A 89 3.24 -15.13 -7.08
CA GLU A 89 2.12 -15.68 -6.36
C GLU A 89 1.97 -17.14 -6.76
N PRO A 90 1.78 -18.04 -5.77
CA PRO A 90 1.59 -19.45 -6.10
C PRO A 90 0.35 -19.59 -6.97
N HIS A 91 0.58 -20.05 -8.19
CA HIS A 91 -0.51 -20.42 -9.07
C HIS A 91 -1.08 -21.73 -8.56
N VAL A 92 -2.23 -21.61 -8.03
CA VAL A 92 -2.96 -22.78 -7.56
C VAL A 92 -3.73 -23.36 -8.73
#